data_2ed3fbeea65f0d9ce132f3073eb7042f
#
_entry.id   2ed3fbeea65f0d9ce132f3073eb7042f
#
_cell.length_a   1.000
_cell.length_b   1.000
_cell.length_c   1.000
_cell.angle_alpha   90.00
_cell.angle_beta   90.00
_cell.angle_gamma   90.00
#
_symmetry.space_group_name_H-M   'P 1'
#
loop_
_entity.id
_entity.type
_entity.pdbx_description
1 polymer ?
#
loop_
_entity_poly.entity_id
_entity_poly.type
_entity_poly.pdbx_seq_one_letter_code
_entity_poly.pdbx_strand_id
1 'polypeptide(L)'
;GEQKWLQRTGLVMNLPHGYDGQGPEHSSARMERFLQLCDDHPYRFPTKEQLSRQHQDANMAVVYCTTPANLFHVLRRQVHRDFRKPLINLFSKSLLRHPEARSTLAEMLPGTSFQRYIPEPHATEGKDALVAPEQISRHIITVGQAYYALLNYRREHKINDVAISRIEQISPLDYESLLESIDKYPNALLLFAQEEPVNGGAWSYLEPRLRRICMKSEHHKDNEFLVSARPPTSSVATGHKAAHIAEVKNYLHNAFHKQRGGEDEVASS
;
A
#
# COMPACT_ATOMS: atom_id res chain seq x y z
N GLY A 1 11.38 -7.89 -21.61
CA GLY A 1 11.09 -8.62 -22.08
C GLY A 1 10.14 -9.63 -22.74
N GLU A 2 9.18 -10.16 -22.00
CA GLU A 2 8.28 -11.19 -22.55
C GLU A 2 7.46 -10.69 -23.74
N GLN A 3 6.92 -9.51 -23.66
CA GLN A 3 6.12 -8.89 -24.71
C GLN A 3 6.88 -8.72 -26.04
N LYS A 4 8.16 -8.36 -25.97
CA LYS A 4 8.98 -8.13 -27.17
C LYS A 4 9.75 -9.36 -27.62
N TRP A 5 10.30 -10.11 -26.66
CA TRP A 5 11.25 -11.18 -26.96
C TRP A 5 10.68 -12.58 -26.73
N LEU A 6 9.46 -12.68 -26.21
CA LEU A 6 8.79 -13.93 -25.81
C LEU A 6 9.66 -14.78 -24.84
N GLN A 7 10.50 -14.14 -24.07
CA GLN A 7 11.39 -14.80 -23.11
C GLN A 7 10.84 -14.72 -21.69
N ARG A 8 10.81 -15.85 -21.05
CA ARG A 8 10.40 -15.99 -19.65
C ARG A 8 11.57 -15.63 -18.72
N THR A 9 11.27 -14.90 -17.66
CA THR A 9 12.28 -14.61 -16.63
C THR A 9 11.64 -14.64 -15.24
N GLY A 10 12.33 -15.33 -14.33
CA GLY A 10 12.00 -15.35 -12.90
C GLY A 10 12.81 -14.35 -12.09
N LEU A 11 13.35 -13.30 -12.73
CA LEU A 11 14.16 -12.28 -12.07
C LEU A 11 13.47 -11.73 -10.83
N VAL A 12 14.20 -11.65 -9.72
CA VAL A 12 13.82 -10.91 -8.52
C VAL A 12 14.72 -9.70 -8.41
N MET A 13 14.14 -8.52 -8.47
CA MET A 13 14.84 -7.25 -8.31
C MET A 13 14.49 -6.67 -6.94
N ASN A 14 15.42 -6.69 -6.00
CA ASN A 14 15.26 -6.10 -4.68
C ASN A 14 15.72 -4.65 -4.71
N LEU A 15 14.82 -3.72 -4.47
CA LEU A 15 15.07 -2.28 -4.59
C LEU A 15 14.81 -1.59 -3.25
N PRO A 16 15.85 -1.03 -2.60
CA PRO A 16 15.67 -0.19 -1.41
C PRO A 16 14.76 0.99 -1.72
N HIS A 17 13.74 1.18 -0.89
CA HIS A 17 12.77 2.26 -1.02
C HIS A 17 12.23 2.62 0.37
N GLY A 18 12.27 3.89 0.73
CA GLY A 18 11.78 4.43 2.00
C GLY A 18 12.24 5.86 2.21
N TYR A 19 11.33 6.73 2.62
CA TYR A 19 11.59 8.16 2.85
C TYR A 19 11.99 8.40 4.31
N ASP A 20 13.17 7.89 4.69
CA ASP A 20 13.68 7.91 6.07
C ASP A 20 14.52 9.16 6.40
N GLY A 21 14.42 10.23 5.61
CA GLY A 21 15.19 11.46 5.80
C GLY A 21 16.66 11.37 5.35
N GLN A 22 17.01 10.31 4.61
CA GLN A 22 18.33 10.15 4.00
C GLN A 22 18.42 10.87 2.64
N GLY A 23 19.59 10.83 1.99
CA GLY A 23 19.79 11.42 0.68
C GLY A 23 18.96 10.77 -0.45
N PRO A 24 18.93 11.40 -1.64
CA PRO A 24 18.13 10.92 -2.78
C PRO A 24 18.45 9.49 -3.20
N GLU A 25 19.70 9.09 -3.13
CA GLU A 25 20.22 7.76 -3.50
C GLU A 25 19.72 6.64 -2.59
N HIS A 26 19.18 6.97 -1.41
CA HIS A 26 18.68 6.01 -0.43
C HIS A 26 17.16 6.04 -0.24
N SER A 27 16.45 6.99 -0.87
CA SER A 27 15.06 7.26 -0.56
C SER A 27 14.10 6.62 -1.55
N SER A 28 14.33 6.67 -2.86
CA SER A 28 13.37 6.15 -3.82
C SER A 28 13.98 5.21 -4.85
N ALA A 29 13.37 4.04 -4.99
CA ALA A 29 13.63 3.11 -6.09
C ALA A 29 12.87 3.49 -7.38
N ARG A 30 12.12 4.58 -7.38
CA ARG A 30 11.30 4.99 -8.51
C ARG A 30 10.30 3.91 -8.93
N MET A 31 9.47 3.45 -7.99
CA MET A 31 8.44 2.43 -8.24
C MET A 31 7.52 2.82 -9.40
N GLU A 32 7.32 4.11 -9.61
CA GLU A 32 6.51 4.68 -10.70
C GLU A 32 6.95 4.18 -12.08
N ARG A 33 8.24 3.99 -12.30
CA ARG A 33 8.79 3.46 -13.56
C ARG A 33 8.31 2.04 -13.82
N PHE A 34 8.33 1.19 -12.80
CA PHE A 34 7.88 -0.20 -12.91
C PHE A 34 6.36 -0.26 -13.05
N LEU A 35 5.64 0.53 -12.27
CA LEU A 35 4.18 0.59 -12.32
C LEU A 35 3.68 1.11 -13.69
N GLN A 36 4.38 2.07 -14.29
CA GLN A 36 4.07 2.55 -15.63
C GLN A 36 4.30 1.48 -16.72
N LEU A 37 5.17 0.51 -16.46
CA LEU A 37 5.45 -0.61 -17.37
C LEU A 37 4.52 -1.82 -17.15
N CYS A 38 3.65 -1.80 -16.15
CA CYS A 38 2.64 -2.84 -15.92
C CYS A 38 1.55 -2.72 -16.99
N ASP A 39 1.11 -3.87 -17.52
CA ASP A 39 0.25 -3.95 -18.70
C ASP A 39 -1.25 -4.16 -18.37
N ASP A 40 -1.64 -4.08 -17.10
CA ASP A 40 -3.04 -4.16 -16.69
C ASP A 40 -3.83 -2.87 -16.99
N HIS A 41 -5.10 -3.01 -17.33
CA HIS A 41 -5.93 -1.88 -17.73
C HIS A 41 -6.39 -1.05 -16.52
N PRO A 42 -6.02 0.25 -16.40
CA PRO A 42 -6.28 1.05 -15.20
C PRO A 42 -7.76 1.39 -14.94
N TYR A 43 -8.58 1.39 -16.00
CA TYR A 43 -9.96 1.88 -15.93
C TYR A 43 -11.01 0.77 -16.05
N ARG A 44 -10.63 -0.50 -15.83
CA ARG A 44 -11.56 -1.63 -15.86
C ARG A 44 -11.42 -2.46 -14.60
N PHE A 45 -12.55 -2.77 -13.98
CA PHE A 45 -12.57 -3.82 -12.98
C PHE A 45 -12.48 -5.18 -13.71
N PRO A 46 -11.52 -6.04 -13.39
CA PRO A 46 -11.33 -7.30 -14.11
C PRO A 46 -12.53 -8.24 -13.93
N THR A 47 -12.81 -9.06 -14.94
CA THR A 47 -13.80 -10.16 -14.81
C THR A 47 -13.27 -11.26 -13.89
N LYS A 48 -14.15 -12.14 -13.41
CA LYS A 48 -13.73 -13.30 -12.58
C LYS A 48 -12.69 -14.18 -13.29
N GLU A 49 -12.83 -14.37 -14.58
CA GLU A 49 -11.85 -15.11 -15.39
C GLU A 49 -10.49 -14.40 -15.41
N GLN A 50 -10.47 -13.09 -15.65
CA GLN A 50 -9.25 -12.29 -15.62
C GLN A 50 -8.60 -12.29 -14.24
N LEU A 51 -9.37 -12.21 -13.15
CA LEU A 51 -8.86 -12.26 -11.78
C LEU A 51 -8.21 -13.61 -11.47
N SER A 52 -8.79 -14.73 -11.91
CA SER A 52 -8.21 -16.07 -11.69
C SER A 52 -6.86 -16.27 -12.40
N ARG A 53 -6.64 -15.60 -13.52
CA ARG A 53 -5.42 -15.68 -14.33
C ARG A 53 -4.48 -14.49 -14.16
N GLN A 54 -4.87 -13.48 -13.41
CA GLN A 54 -4.21 -12.19 -13.31
C GLN A 54 -2.69 -12.29 -13.10
N HIS A 55 -2.24 -13.23 -12.28
CA HIS A 55 -0.82 -13.42 -12.00
C HIS A 55 -0.03 -13.98 -13.17
N GLN A 56 -0.66 -14.80 -13.99
CA GLN A 56 -0.04 -15.40 -15.16
C GLN A 56 -0.07 -14.43 -16.34
N ASP A 57 -1.14 -13.67 -16.47
CA ASP A 57 -1.35 -12.77 -17.60
C ASP A 57 -0.57 -11.44 -17.42
N ALA A 58 -0.38 -10.95 -16.19
CA ALA A 58 0.41 -9.75 -15.92
C ALA A 58 1.88 -9.93 -16.33
N ASN A 59 2.47 -8.88 -16.91
CA ASN A 59 3.86 -8.92 -17.40
C ASN A 59 4.91 -8.93 -16.28
N MET A 60 4.59 -8.39 -15.10
CA MET A 60 5.45 -8.40 -13.90
C MET A 60 4.63 -8.25 -12.62
N ALA A 61 5.24 -8.58 -11.47
CA ALA A 61 4.70 -8.26 -10.16
C ALA A 61 5.53 -7.16 -9.49
N VAL A 62 4.84 -6.17 -8.90
CA VAL A 62 5.45 -5.12 -8.08
C VAL A 62 4.90 -5.24 -6.68
N VAL A 63 5.78 -5.48 -5.71
CA VAL A 63 5.41 -5.73 -4.31
C VAL A 63 6.18 -4.82 -3.35
N TYR A 64 5.58 -4.55 -2.20
CA TYR A 64 6.23 -3.90 -1.08
C TYR A 64 5.78 -4.57 0.21
N CYS A 65 6.53 -5.59 0.63
CA CYS A 65 6.18 -6.39 1.80
C CYS A 65 6.46 -5.63 3.09
N THR A 66 5.48 -5.62 4.00
CA THR A 66 5.61 -4.96 5.30
C THR A 66 5.88 -5.92 6.45
N THR A 67 5.78 -7.24 6.24
CA THR A 67 6.07 -8.26 7.24
C THR A 67 7.08 -9.29 6.74
N PRO A 68 7.90 -9.89 7.64
CA PRO A 68 8.83 -10.96 7.27
C PRO A 68 8.13 -12.17 6.65
N ALA A 69 6.97 -12.58 7.17
CA ALA A 69 6.22 -13.70 6.62
C ALA A 69 5.79 -13.45 5.17
N ASN A 70 5.33 -12.24 4.88
CA ASN A 70 4.90 -11.90 3.53
C ASN A 70 6.08 -11.83 2.55
N LEU A 71 7.24 -11.32 3.00
CA LEU A 71 8.48 -11.37 2.21
C LEU A 71 8.91 -12.83 1.93
N PHE A 72 8.87 -13.70 2.94
CA PHE A 72 9.15 -15.12 2.76
C PHE A 72 8.20 -15.74 1.72
N HIS A 73 6.91 -15.47 1.83
CA HIS A 73 5.91 -16.05 0.95
C HIS A 73 5.98 -15.53 -0.48
N VAL A 74 6.30 -14.27 -0.71
CA VAL A 74 6.44 -13.76 -2.09
C VAL A 74 7.63 -14.41 -2.80
N LEU A 75 8.74 -14.62 -2.10
CA LEU A 75 9.91 -15.31 -2.65
C LEU A 75 9.62 -16.79 -2.88
N ARG A 76 8.97 -17.48 -1.92
CA ARG A 76 8.52 -18.86 -2.08
C ARG A 76 7.58 -18.99 -3.30
N ARG A 77 6.60 -18.09 -3.43
CA ARG A 77 5.68 -18.04 -4.57
C ARG A 77 6.43 -17.88 -5.88
N GLN A 78 7.44 -17.01 -5.94
CA GLN A 78 8.22 -16.76 -7.14
C GLN A 78 8.97 -18.00 -7.65
N VAL A 79 9.43 -18.83 -6.72
CA VAL A 79 10.15 -20.08 -7.05
C VAL A 79 9.18 -21.19 -7.46
N HIS A 80 8.02 -21.30 -6.78
CA HIS A 80 7.10 -22.43 -6.95
C HIS A 80 6.09 -22.31 -8.11
N ARG A 81 5.95 -21.13 -8.71
CA ARG A 81 5.04 -20.94 -9.84
C ARG A 81 5.49 -21.70 -11.08
N ASP A 82 4.54 -22.29 -11.80
CA ASP A 82 4.77 -23.01 -13.06
C ASP A 82 5.13 -22.06 -14.23
N PHE A 83 4.94 -20.77 -14.04
CA PHE A 83 5.30 -19.72 -14.99
C PHE A 83 6.36 -18.79 -14.41
N ARG A 84 7.03 -18.02 -15.27
CA ARG A 84 8.09 -17.10 -14.87
C ARG A 84 7.73 -15.67 -15.28
N LYS A 85 7.62 -14.79 -14.28
CA LYS A 85 7.41 -13.35 -14.43
C LYS A 85 8.38 -12.61 -13.52
N PRO A 86 8.91 -11.44 -13.91
CA PRO A 86 9.74 -10.63 -13.03
C PRO A 86 9.01 -10.22 -11.76
N LEU A 87 9.73 -10.23 -10.66
CA LEU A 87 9.29 -9.70 -9.37
C LEU A 87 10.11 -8.47 -9.01
N ILE A 88 9.47 -7.33 -8.94
CA ILE A 88 10.04 -6.08 -8.43
C ILE A 88 9.65 -5.99 -6.95
N ASN A 89 10.62 -6.24 -6.08
CA ASN A 89 10.43 -6.22 -4.63
C ASN A 89 11.01 -4.93 -4.05
N LEU A 90 10.13 -4.03 -3.67
CA LEU A 90 10.48 -2.84 -2.91
C LEU A 90 10.63 -3.19 -1.44
N PHE A 91 11.61 -2.65 -0.78
CA PHE A 91 11.78 -2.87 0.65
C PHE A 91 12.39 -1.65 1.35
N SER A 92 11.94 -1.38 2.56
CA SER A 92 12.55 -0.37 3.41
C SER A 92 13.71 -0.95 4.21
N LYS A 93 14.82 -0.22 4.27
CA LYS A 93 15.96 -0.58 5.12
C LYS A 93 15.60 -0.51 6.60
N SER A 94 14.74 0.44 6.98
CA SER A 94 14.28 0.62 8.36
C SER A 94 13.42 -0.55 8.83
N LEU A 95 12.59 -1.15 7.96
CA LEU A 95 11.77 -2.32 8.31
C LEU A 95 12.59 -3.54 8.68
N LEU A 96 13.82 -3.69 8.18
CA LEU A 96 14.69 -4.81 8.54
C LEU A 96 15.02 -4.86 10.05
N ARG A 97 14.87 -3.74 10.75
CA ARG A 97 15.14 -3.59 12.19
C ARG A 97 13.95 -3.04 12.98
N HIS A 98 12.82 -2.86 12.31
CA HIS A 98 11.64 -2.27 12.96
C HIS A 98 11.08 -3.23 14.01
N PRO A 99 10.89 -2.79 15.27
CA PRO A 99 10.50 -3.68 16.37
C PRO A 99 9.12 -4.34 16.18
N GLU A 100 8.25 -3.74 15.41
CA GLU A 100 6.91 -4.27 15.13
C GLU A 100 6.79 -4.99 13.78
N ALA A 101 7.78 -4.86 12.88
CA ALA A 101 7.83 -5.63 11.64
C ALA A 101 8.32 -7.07 11.93
N ARG A 102 7.50 -7.83 12.63
CA ARG A 102 7.78 -9.20 13.06
C ARG A 102 6.70 -10.15 12.56
N SER A 103 7.07 -11.39 12.44
CA SER A 103 6.16 -12.49 12.14
C SER A 103 6.47 -13.68 13.03
N THR A 104 5.45 -14.43 13.34
CA THR A 104 5.61 -15.72 14.03
C THR A 104 5.99 -16.81 13.03
N LEU A 105 6.60 -17.88 13.51
CA LEU A 105 6.89 -19.03 12.65
C LEU A 105 5.60 -19.65 12.08
N ALA A 106 4.50 -19.59 12.82
CA ALA A 106 3.20 -20.09 12.38
C ALA A 106 2.72 -19.45 11.06
N GLU A 107 3.05 -18.16 10.85
CA GLU A 107 2.69 -17.44 9.61
C GLU A 107 3.50 -17.89 8.37
N MET A 108 4.49 -18.76 8.55
CA MET A 108 5.34 -19.28 7.47
C MET A 108 5.14 -20.80 7.24
N LEU A 109 4.29 -21.46 8.04
CA LEU A 109 4.05 -22.90 7.96
C LEU A 109 3.16 -23.30 6.77
N PRO A 110 3.06 -24.60 6.44
CA PRO A 110 2.15 -25.09 5.42
C PRO A 110 0.71 -24.63 5.68
N GLY A 111 0.01 -24.24 4.61
CA GLY A 111 -1.33 -23.66 4.70
C GLY A 111 -1.35 -22.13 4.70
N THR A 112 -0.19 -21.47 4.88
CA THR A 112 -0.06 -20.01 4.75
C THR A 112 0.51 -19.62 3.38
N SER A 113 0.20 -18.42 2.93
CA SER A 113 0.59 -17.94 1.61
C SER A 113 0.81 -16.43 1.58
N PHE A 114 1.34 -15.94 0.48
CA PHE A 114 1.51 -14.50 0.25
C PHE A 114 0.15 -13.80 0.22
N GLN A 115 0.00 -12.82 1.09
CA GLN A 115 -1.17 -11.93 1.12
C GLN A 115 -0.88 -10.69 0.26
N ARG A 116 -1.61 -10.54 -0.83
CA ARG A 116 -1.50 -9.38 -1.72
C ARG A 116 -2.00 -8.10 -1.07
N TYR A 117 -2.94 -8.26 -0.17
CA TYR A 117 -3.56 -7.23 0.66
C TYR A 117 -3.67 -7.73 2.09
N ILE A 118 -3.34 -6.90 3.05
CA ILE A 118 -3.50 -7.20 4.47
C ILE A 118 -4.55 -6.22 5.04
N PRO A 119 -5.76 -6.70 5.32
CA PRO A 119 -6.82 -5.86 5.90
C PRO A 119 -6.47 -5.42 7.33
N GLU A 120 -7.17 -4.41 7.82
CA GLU A 120 -7.16 -4.08 9.26
C GLU A 120 -7.57 -5.31 10.08
N PRO A 121 -6.77 -5.75 11.05
CA PRO A 121 -7.13 -6.87 11.93
C PRO A 121 -8.43 -6.64 12.70
N HIS A 122 -8.82 -5.38 12.89
CA HIS A 122 -10.03 -4.96 13.59
C HIS A 122 -10.13 -5.60 15.00
N ALA A 123 -9.08 -5.39 15.79
CA ALA A 123 -9.06 -5.86 17.17
C ALA A 123 -10.18 -5.18 17.99
N THR A 124 -10.84 -5.95 18.84
CA THR A 124 -11.88 -5.47 19.74
C THR A 124 -11.36 -5.15 21.15
N GLU A 125 -10.14 -5.57 21.44
CA GLU A 125 -9.49 -5.38 22.74
C GLU A 125 -8.02 -4.97 22.56
N GLY A 126 -7.46 -4.40 23.63
CA GLY A 126 -6.04 -4.01 23.65
C GLY A 126 -5.76 -2.62 23.05
N LYS A 127 -4.49 -2.34 22.82
CA LYS A 127 -4.01 -1.03 22.38
C LYS A 127 -4.44 -0.63 20.96
N ASP A 128 -4.85 -1.60 20.15
CA ASP A 128 -5.29 -1.42 18.76
C ASP A 128 -6.80 -1.68 18.60
N ALA A 129 -7.55 -1.69 19.70
CA ALA A 129 -8.99 -1.88 19.68
C ALA A 129 -9.69 -0.78 18.89
N LEU A 130 -10.64 -1.21 18.05
CA LEU A 130 -11.46 -0.33 17.23
C LEU A 130 -12.93 -0.43 17.64
N VAL A 131 -13.68 0.63 17.36
CA VAL A 131 -15.14 0.64 17.46
C VAL A 131 -15.75 -0.33 16.43
N ALA A 132 -17.07 -0.58 16.51
CA ALA A 132 -17.75 -1.46 15.57
C ALA A 132 -17.55 -0.99 14.10
N PRO A 133 -17.57 -1.89 13.12
CA PRO A 133 -17.32 -1.54 11.71
C PRO A 133 -18.17 -0.39 11.19
N GLU A 134 -19.44 -0.30 11.59
CA GLU A 134 -20.38 0.75 11.18
C GLU A 134 -20.05 2.12 11.80
N GLN A 135 -19.23 2.14 12.84
CA GLN A 135 -18.78 3.35 13.55
C GLN A 135 -17.39 3.81 13.08
N ILE A 136 -16.73 3.05 12.22
CA ILE A 136 -15.46 3.47 11.62
C ILE A 136 -15.71 4.69 10.74
N SER A 137 -15.10 5.81 11.12
CA SER A 137 -15.25 7.09 10.41
C SER A 137 -14.34 7.20 9.18
N ARG A 138 -13.24 6.45 9.18
CA ARG A 138 -12.21 6.52 8.13
C ARG A 138 -11.55 5.18 7.91
N HIS A 139 -11.31 4.84 6.64
CA HIS A 139 -10.49 3.70 6.25
C HIS A 139 -9.30 4.18 5.43
N ILE A 140 -8.12 4.08 6.03
CA ILE A 140 -6.84 4.43 5.40
C ILE A 140 -6.27 3.18 4.74
N ILE A 141 -5.96 3.27 3.46
CA ILE A 141 -5.22 2.25 2.71
C ILE A 141 -3.83 2.81 2.41
N THR A 142 -2.80 2.01 2.60
CA THR A 142 -1.41 2.44 2.42
C THR A 142 -0.55 1.36 1.76
N VAL A 143 0.69 1.72 1.43
CA VAL A 143 1.72 0.82 0.87
C VAL A 143 3.00 0.98 1.69
N GLY A 144 3.67 -0.14 1.93
CA GLY A 144 5.01 -0.15 2.51
C GLY A 144 5.09 0.34 3.96
N GLN A 145 6.23 0.93 4.31
CA GLN A 145 6.54 1.30 5.70
C GLN A 145 5.66 2.40 6.29
N ALA A 146 4.98 3.18 5.47
CA ALA A 146 4.05 4.21 5.93
C ALA A 146 2.98 3.63 6.88
N TYR A 147 2.65 2.34 6.74
CA TYR A 147 1.77 1.63 7.66
C TYR A 147 2.16 1.78 9.12
N TYR A 148 3.44 1.60 9.45
CA TYR A 148 3.90 1.67 10.84
C TYR A 148 3.87 3.09 11.39
N ALA A 149 4.14 4.09 10.56
CA ALA A 149 4.01 5.49 10.96
C ALA A 149 2.55 5.87 11.24
N LEU A 150 1.63 5.43 10.39
CA LEU A 150 0.18 5.61 10.57
C LEU A 150 -0.31 4.88 11.83
N LEU A 151 0.12 3.64 12.06
CA LEU A 151 -0.25 2.86 13.24
C LEU A 151 0.22 3.53 14.53
N ASN A 152 1.46 4.03 14.53
CA ASN A 152 2.00 4.75 15.68
C ASN A 152 1.24 6.05 15.94
N TYR A 153 0.93 6.83 14.91
CA TYR A 153 0.12 8.04 15.01
C TYR A 153 -1.26 7.74 15.63
N ARG A 154 -1.95 6.70 15.12
CA ARG A 154 -3.24 6.24 15.66
C ARG A 154 -3.17 5.95 17.16
N ARG A 155 -2.13 5.24 17.59
CA ARG A 155 -1.91 4.87 19.01
C ARG A 155 -1.58 6.07 19.89
N GLU A 156 -0.69 6.93 19.44
CA GLU A 156 -0.28 8.14 20.18
C GLU A 156 -1.46 9.07 20.43
N HIS A 157 -2.35 9.20 19.46
CA HIS A 157 -3.55 10.04 19.56
C HIS A 157 -4.78 9.29 20.10
N LYS A 158 -4.65 8.00 20.45
CA LYS A 158 -5.73 7.15 20.99
C LYS A 158 -6.97 7.12 20.09
N ILE A 159 -6.77 7.10 18.78
CA ILE A 159 -7.84 7.06 17.78
C ILE A 159 -8.29 5.61 17.62
N ASN A 160 -9.60 5.35 17.74
CA ASN A 160 -10.18 4.00 17.68
C ASN A 160 -11.27 3.84 16.64
N ASP A 161 -11.52 4.86 15.82
CA ASP A 161 -12.51 4.87 14.74
C ASP A 161 -11.88 4.96 13.34
N VAL A 162 -10.59 4.67 13.23
CA VAL A 162 -9.85 4.67 11.95
C VAL A 162 -9.24 3.30 11.69
N ALA A 163 -9.68 2.64 10.63
CA ALA A 163 -9.09 1.39 10.14
C ALA A 163 -7.89 1.68 9.23
N ILE A 164 -6.84 0.84 9.29
CA ILE A 164 -5.62 0.99 8.48
C ILE A 164 -5.27 -0.34 7.84
N SER A 165 -5.35 -0.42 6.52
CA SER A 165 -5.05 -1.61 5.73
C SER A 165 -3.87 -1.38 4.77
N ARG A 166 -3.27 -2.46 4.26
CA ARG A 166 -2.04 -2.40 3.44
C ARG A 166 -2.17 -3.15 2.13
N ILE A 167 -1.74 -2.51 1.06
CA ILE A 167 -1.48 -3.18 -0.22
C ILE A 167 -0.04 -3.67 -0.21
N GLU A 168 0.16 -4.97 -0.20
CA GLU A 168 1.48 -5.62 -0.26
C GLU A 168 1.92 -5.90 -1.70
N GLN A 169 0.95 -6.15 -2.59
CA GLN A 169 1.19 -6.25 -4.03
C GLN A 169 0.46 -5.13 -4.76
N ILE A 170 1.24 -4.20 -5.30
CA ILE A 170 0.71 -3.03 -6.01
C ILE A 170 0.23 -3.45 -7.40
N SER A 171 0.99 -4.31 -8.09
CA SER A 171 0.64 -4.85 -9.40
C SER A 171 0.97 -6.35 -9.46
N PRO A 172 0.08 -7.17 -10.01
CA PRO A 172 -1.33 -6.93 -10.25
C PRO A 172 -2.12 -6.77 -8.94
N LEU A 173 -3.04 -5.80 -8.92
CA LEU A 173 -3.78 -5.41 -7.72
C LEU A 173 -4.78 -6.48 -7.28
N ASP A 174 -5.01 -6.60 -5.97
CA ASP A 174 -6.04 -7.48 -5.39
C ASP A 174 -7.38 -6.76 -5.29
N TYR A 175 -8.14 -6.79 -6.38
CA TYR A 175 -9.41 -6.10 -6.48
C TYR A 175 -10.47 -6.64 -5.52
N GLU A 176 -10.52 -7.97 -5.33
CA GLU A 176 -11.55 -8.62 -4.51
C GLU A 176 -11.34 -8.32 -3.02
N SER A 177 -10.14 -8.54 -2.50
CA SER A 177 -9.84 -8.25 -1.09
C SER A 177 -9.99 -6.76 -0.75
N LEU A 178 -9.63 -5.87 -1.68
CA LEU A 178 -9.84 -4.43 -1.52
C LEU A 178 -11.33 -4.08 -1.48
N LEU A 179 -12.14 -4.66 -2.37
CA LEU A 179 -13.59 -4.44 -2.39
C LEU A 179 -14.24 -4.89 -1.09
N GLU A 180 -13.95 -6.10 -0.64
CA GLU A 180 -14.43 -6.62 0.64
C GLU A 180 -14.03 -5.73 1.82
N SER A 181 -12.80 -5.23 1.79
CA SER A 181 -12.27 -4.41 2.88
C SER A 181 -12.92 -3.03 2.95
N ILE A 182 -13.24 -2.38 1.82
CA ILE A 182 -13.95 -1.09 1.86
C ILE A 182 -15.41 -1.28 2.25
N ASP A 183 -16.06 -2.35 1.79
CA ASP A 183 -17.46 -2.64 2.14
C ASP A 183 -17.65 -3.05 3.60
N LYS A 184 -16.58 -3.53 4.25
CA LYS A 184 -16.60 -3.80 5.70
C LYS A 184 -16.89 -2.55 6.55
N TYR A 185 -16.57 -1.35 6.05
CA TYR A 185 -16.72 -0.09 6.75
C TYR A 185 -17.65 0.87 5.99
N PRO A 186 -18.98 0.65 6.05
CA PRO A 186 -19.94 1.29 5.14
C PRO A 186 -20.00 2.81 5.26
N ASN A 187 -19.66 3.36 6.42
CA ASN A 187 -19.74 4.79 6.70
C ASN A 187 -18.37 5.50 6.64
N ALA A 188 -17.30 4.75 6.34
CA ALA A 188 -15.95 5.30 6.39
C ALA A 188 -15.65 6.23 5.20
N LEU A 189 -14.95 7.32 5.49
CA LEU A 189 -14.29 8.11 4.47
C LEU A 189 -13.06 7.32 3.98
N LEU A 190 -12.97 7.09 2.67
CA LEU A 190 -11.86 6.35 2.08
C LEU A 190 -10.69 7.28 1.80
N LEU A 191 -9.48 6.88 2.23
CA LEU A 191 -8.28 7.65 2.05
C LEU A 191 -7.09 6.74 1.70
N PHE A 192 -6.29 7.15 0.73
CA PHE A 192 -4.99 6.55 0.46
C PHE A 192 -3.89 7.40 1.06
N ALA A 193 -3.01 6.80 1.86
CA ALA A 193 -1.88 7.48 2.47
C ALA A 193 -0.55 6.89 1.97
N GLN A 194 0.39 7.76 1.60
CA GLN A 194 1.74 7.35 1.21
C GLN A 194 2.78 8.32 1.77
N GLU A 195 3.99 7.82 2.00
CA GLU A 195 5.12 8.64 2.46
C GLU A 195 5.82 9.40 1.33
N GLU A 196 5.60 9.01 0.09
CA GLU A 196 6.13 9.65 -1.10
C GLU A 196 5.37 10.95 -1.42
N PRO A 197 5.96 11.82 -2.24
CA PRO A 197 5.24 12.98 -2.79
C PRO A 197 4.00 12.55 -3.59
N VAL A 198 2.98 13.40 -3.65
CA VAL A 198 1.71 13.07 -4.33
C VAL A 198 1.89 12.76 -5.82
N ASN A 199 2.91 13.31 -6.46
CA ASN A 199 3.27 13.03 -7.85
C ASN A 199 4.21 11.84 -8.02
N GLY A 200 4.55 11.14 -6.94
CA GLY A 200 5.37 9.93 -6.90
C GLY A 200 4.65 8.77 -6.21
N GLY A 201 5.39 7.71 -5.90
CA GLY A 201 4.84 6.56 -5.18
C GLY A 201 3.84 5.75 -5.99
N ALA A 202 2.90 5.14 -5.27
CA ALA A 202 1.90 4.26 -5.87
C ALA A 202 0.60 4.97 -6.26
N TRP A 203 0.35 6.19 -5.77
CA TRP A 203 -0.93 6.87 -5.90
C TRP A 203 -1.42 6.98 -7.35
N SER A 204 -0.59 7.52 -8.25
CA SER A 204 -0.99 7.71 -9.67
C SER A 204 -1.36 6.41 -10.39
N TYR A 205 -0.78 5.28 -9.96
CA TYR A 205 -1.13 3.96 -10.49
C TYR A 205 -2.40 3.42 -9.85
N LEU A 206 -2.58 3.61 -8.54
CA LEU A 206 -3.68 3.04 -7.77
C LEU A 206 -4.99 3.83 -7.93
N GLU A 207 -4.93 5.16 -8.01
CA GLU A 207 -6.13 6.02 -8.04
C GLU A 207 -7.19 5.54 -9.04
N PRO A 208 -6.90 5.37 -10.33
CA PRO A 208 -7.92 4.95 -11.29
C PRO A 208 -8.48 3.55 -10.99
N ARG A 209 -7.70 2.67 -10.39
CA ARG A 209 -8.10 1.31 -9.99
C ARG A 209 -8.98 1.32 -8.74
N LEU A 210 -8.59 2.09 -7.72
CA LEU A 210 -9.37 2.28 -6.50
C LEU A 210 -10.74 2.90 -6.81
N ARG A 211 -10.79 3.86 -7.73
CA ARG A 211 -12.04 4.42 -8.22
C ARG A 211 -12.95 3.35 -8.85
N ARG A 212 -12.38 2.39 -9.60
CA ARG A 212 -13.15 1.27 -10.16
C ARG A 212 -13.65 0.30 -9.09
N ILE A 213 -12.89 0.13 -8.01
CA ILE A 213 -13.32 -0.66 -6.86
C ILE A 213 -14.49 0.03 -6.17
N CYS A 214 -14.43 1.35 -5.90
CA CYS A 214 -15.55 2.10 -5.34
C CYS A 214 -16.82 1.94 -6.16
N MET A 215 -16.74 2.05 -7.49
CA MET A 215 -17.90 1.88 -8.37
C MET A 215 -18.56 0.48 -8.31
N LYS A 216 -17.87 -0.52 -7.73
CA LYS A 216 -18.39 -1.87 -7.50
C LYS A 216 -18.85 -2.10 -6.07
N SER A 217 -18.46 -1.22 -5.16
CA SER A 217 -18.82 -1.27 -3.75
C SER A 217 -20.32 -1.13 -3.55
N GLU A 218 -20.85 -1.78 -2.53
CA GLU A 218 -22.25 -1.64 -2.11
C GLU A 218 -22.49 -0.29 -1.41
N HIS A 219 -21.49 0.18 -0.65
CA HIS A 219 -21.60 1.34 0.23
C HIS A 219 -20.87 2.59 -0.28
N HIS A 220 -19.88 2.42 -1.18
CA HIS A 220 -18.97 3.50 -1.58
C HIS A 220 -19.05 3.85 -3.08
N LYS A 221 -20.14 3.49 -3.76
CA LYS A 221 -20.27 3.58 -5.21
C LYS A 221 -19.98 4.96 -5.79
N ASP A 222 -20.40 6.00 -5.10
CA ASP A 222 -20.19 7.39 -5.52
C ASP A 222 -19.04 8.09 -4.75
N ASN A 223 -18.29 7.32 -3.98
CA ASN A 223 -17.19 7.83 -3.21
C ASN A 223 -15.88 7.84 -4.02
N GLU A 224 -15.05 8.81 -3.71
CA GLU A 224 -13.68 8.89 -4.19
C GLU A 224 -12.71 8.73 -3.02
N PHE A 225 -11.55 8.15 -3.28
CA PHE A 225 -10.47 8.15 -2.31
C PHE A 225 -9.88 9.56 -2.20
N LEU A 226 -9.74 10.04 -0.99
CA LEU A 226 -8.84 11.14 -0.70
C LEU A 226 -7.39 10.63 -0.72
N VAL A 227 -6.46 11.55 -0.90
CA VAL A 227 -5.03 11.24 -0.80
C VAL A 227 -4.38 12.08 0.28
N SER A 228 -3.51 11.45 1.08
CA SER A 228 -2.59 12.12 1.98
C SER A 228 -1.15 11.70 1.63
N ALA A 229 -0.33 12.68 1.27
CA ALA A 229 1.02 12.49 0.77
C ALA A 229 1.86 13.73 1.06
N ARG A 230 3.17 13.66 0.80
CA ARG A 230 4.00 14.86 0.79
C ARG A 230 3.64 15.77 -0.38
N PRO A 231 3.99 17.07 -0.31
CA PRO A 231 3.81 18.00 -1.43
C PRO A 231 4.48 17.48 -2.72
N PRO A 232 3.99 17.86 -3.90
CA PRO A 232 4.60 17.47 -5.15
C PRO A 232 6.02 18.04 -5.25
N THR A 233 6.96 17.19 -5.67
CA THR A 233 8.36 17.57 -5.86
C THR A 233 9.02 16.75 -6.97
N SER A 234 10.03 17.30 -7.60
CA SER A 234 10.90 16.58 -8.55
C SER A 234 12.02 15.81 -7.85
N SER A 235 12.30 16.13 -6.57
CA SER A 235 13.32 15.44 -5.78
C SER A 235 12.75 14.19 -5.11
N VAL A 236 13.61 13.20 -4.91
CA VAL A 236 13.27 11.96 -4.18
C VAL A 236 13.67 12.02 -2.70
N ALA A 237 14.08 13.18 -2.23
CA ALA A 237 14.34 13.42 -0.81
C ALA A 237 14.18 14.92 -0.53
N THR A 238 13.76 15.25 0.68
CA THR A 238 13.59 16.64 1.12
C THR A 238 14.92 17.40 1.23
N GLY A 239 16.00 16.67 1.48
CA GLY A 239 17.37 17.25 1.60
C GLY A 239 17.64 18.01 2.90
N HIS A 240 16.60 18.37 3.66
CA HIS A 240 16.68 19.12 4.91
C HIS A 240 15.90 18.43 6.02
N LYS A 241 16.55 18.14 7.15
CA LYS A 241 15.95 17.37 8.26
C LYS A 241 14.68 18.02 8.82
N ALA A 242 14.69 19.34 9.02
CA ALA A 242 13.54 20.05 9.56
C ALA A 242 12.32 19.99 8.61
N ALA A 243 12.55 20.20 7.31
CA ALA A 243 11.51 20.07 6.29
C ALA A 243 10.98 18.63 6.20
N HIS A 244 11.86 17.63 6.26
CA HIS A 244 11.46 16.23 6.29
C HIS A 244 10.50 15.94 7.47
N ILE A 245 10.85 16.38 8.68
CA ILE A 245 10.01 16.18 9.87
C ILE A 245 8.65 16.86 9.71
N ALA A 246 8.63 18.10 9.19
CA ALA A 246 7.39 18.84 8.95
C ALA A 246 6.50 18.12 7.94
N GLU A 247 7.06 17.65 6.83
CA GLU A 247 6.31 16.90 5.81
C GLU A 247 5.74 15.59 6.37
N VAL A 248 6.51 14.86 7.21
CA VAL A 248 6.03 13.64 7.88
C VAL A 248 4.85 13.97 8.79
N LYS A 249 4.97 15.00 9.63
CA LYS A 249 3.86 15.44 10.50
C LYS A 249 2.62 15.78 9.69
N ASN A 250 2.78 16.54 8.60
CA ASN A 250 1.67 17.01 7.78
C ASN A 250 0.94 15.84 7.09
N TYR A 251 1.65 14.92 6.43
CA TYR A 251 0.95 13.84 5.76
C TYR A 251 0.29 12.88 6.77
N LEU A 252 0.89 12.63 7.93
CA LEU A 252 0.26 11.84 8.99
C LEU A 252 -0.99 12.55 9.53
N HIS A 253 -0.89 13.84 9.87
CA HIS A 253 -2.05 14.61 10.31
C HIS A 253 -3.18 14.58 9.29
N ASN A 254 -2.90 14.87 8.02
CA ASN A 254 -3.87 14.86 6.94
C ASN A 254 -4.49 13.47 6.69
N ALA A 255 -3.73 12.40 6.89
CA ALA A 255 -4.28 11.05 6.78
C ALA A 255 -5.44 10.81 7.76
N PHE A 256 -5.42 11.42 8.94
CA PHE A 256 -6.45 11.26 9.95
C PHE A 256 -7.51 12.36 9.97
N HIS A 257 -7.21 13.57 9.49
CA HIS A 257 -8.08 14.75 9.68
C HIS A 257 -8.61 15.36 8.39
N LYS A 258 -7.98 15.12 7.22
CA LYS A 258 -8.43 15.67 5.94
C LYS A 258 -9.89 15.35 5.65
N GLN A 259 -10.65 16.38 5.26
CA GLN A 259 -12.07 16.28 4.88
C GLN A 259 -12.24 16.36 3.36
N ARG A 260 -13.41 15.93 2.86
CA ARG A 260 -13.77 16.10 1.45
C ARG A 260 -13.85 17.59 1.09
N GLY A 261 -13.18 17.98 0.01
CA GLY A 261 -13.14 19.38 -0.44
C GLY A 261 -12.26 20.30 0.42
N GLY A 262 -11.61 19.75 1.47
CA GLY A 262 -10.63 20.48 2.28
C GLY A 262 -9.25 20.52 1.64
N GLU A 263 -8.54 21.62 1.82
CA GLU A 263 -7.10 21.71 1.53
C GLU A 263 -6.30 20.89 2.56
N ASP A 264 -5.03 20.61 2.26
CA ASP A 264 -4.14 19.97 3.22
C ASP A 264 -3.86 20.94 4.38
N GLU A 265 -4.13 20.47 5.59
CA GLU A 265 -3.86 21.24 6.81
C GLU A 265 -2.39 21.14 7.19
N VAL A 266 -1.82 22.23 7.68
CA VAL A 266 -0.49 22.24 8.28
C VAL A 266 -0.65 21.81 9.75
N ALA A 267 -0.04 20.70 10.12
CA ALA A 267 -0.09 20.22 11.50
C ALA A 267 0.47 21.30 12.45
N SER A 268 -0.31 21.66 13.45
CA SER A 268 0.14 22.58 14.50
C SER A 268 1.38 22.01 15.21
N SER A 269 2.34 22.87 15.44
CA SER A 269 3.65 22.55 16.05
C SER A 269 3.55 21.99 17.46
#